data_e4d32786eb95d4a302fd9cb1e7082042
#
_entry.id   e4d32786eb95d4a302fd9cb1e7082042
#
_cell.length_a   1.000
_cell.length_b   1.000
_cell.length_c   1.000
_cell.angle_alpha   90.00
_cell.angle_beta   90.00
_cell.angle_gamma   90.00
#
_symmetry.space_group_name_H-M   'P 1'
#
loop_
_entity.id
_entity.type
_entity.pdbx_description
1 polymer ?
#
loop_
_entity_poly.entity_id
_entity_poly.type
_entity_poly.pdbx_seq_one_letter_code
_entity_poly.pdbx_strand_id
1 'polypeptide(L)'
;MENKHIRIKEYLLNLLESGQLKGGDRLPGARRLTKESGVSYTHIQTVIETLVQNGIFETVPRSGTFVQQGWQSRILPATFACNILPWIDKLDEIIRKDLPQIHVCRKFTKGIFEFRVTHYLFSHHDEYLDLMPLFKECFPDEENYFLKLLNPFIVDGKLCGIPWIFSPRILLYNRRLFREAGCPIPHDNWSWDDFLTTVDLLKRKIAPGQIIDWQQSLHYWINLVVRSGGSLFEPAAEDPVKIDSSETIRGLRLYAELRERLFPDGSAGLPQDVFENEFAAGRAAMAFAPRQYLYKLKLHPSAQELELAGVSIPTPEGGRRASMLAADLFCIRKNCTDMRLGRECAKLLFSEAVQDYFGKTGYGIPFRRSSAQKALKLDDELDVKFLTEIPQMVYDYNIFSPELYALVTDGVGALCLLPSEKIAEEAHRLADAIRIFLRIKRSRKLQTA
;
A
#
# COMPACT_ATOMS: atom_id res chain seq x y z
N MET A 1 29.16 14.62 5.15
CA MET A 1 29.21 16.03 4.69
C MET A 1 27.97 16.28 3.87
N GLU A 2 27.09 17.17 4.33
CA GLU A 2 25.87 17.53 3.63
C GLU A 2 26.23 18.17 2.28
N ASN A 3 25.66 17.65 1.19
CA ASN A 3 25.96 18.15 -0.15
C ASN A 3 25.33 19.55 -0.30
N LYS A 4 26.18 20.58 -0.42
CA LYS A 4 25.76 22.00 -0.52
C LYS A 4 24.77 22.28 -1.67
N HIS A 5 24.85 21.51 -2.77
CA HIS A 5 23.88 21.59 -3.86
C HIS A 5 22.49 21.10 -3.44
N ILE A 6 22.42 20.03 -2.65
CA ILE A 6 21.15 19.51 -2.14
C ILE A 6 20.51 20.54 -1.21
N ARG A 7 21.28 21.10 -0.29
CA ARG A 7 20.80 22.08 0.68
C ARG A 7 20.18 23.31 0.03
N ILE A 8 20.83 23.89 -0.99
CA ILE A 8 20.28 25.07 -1.68
C ILE A 8 19.09 24.71 -2.57
N LYS A 9 19.09 23.53 -3.20
CA LYS A 9 17.95 23.05 -3.97
C LYS A 9 16.72 22.89 -3.08
N GLU A 10 16.87 22.20 -1.93
CA GLU A 10 15.79 22.03 -0.94
C GLU A 10 15.29 23.38 -0.41
N TYR A 11 16.19 24.32 -0.13
CA TYR A 11 15.81 25.65 0.30
C TYR A 11 14.93 26.37 -0.74
N LEU A 12 15.33 26.37 -2.03
CA LEU A 12 14.57 26.99 -3.10
C LEU A 12 13.22 26.29 -3.33
N LEU A 13 13.19 24.96 -3.27
CA LEU A 13 11.94 24.20 -3.40
C LEU A 13 11.00 24.46 -2.22
N ASN A 14 11.50 24.58 -1.00
CA ASN A 14 10.70 24.94 0.17
C ASN A 14 10.06 26.33 0.05
N LEU A 15 10.75 27.30 -0.55
CA LEU A 15 10.17 28.63 -0.81
C LEU A 15 8.97 28.55 -1.78
N LEU A 16 9.06 27.66 -2.77
CA LEU A 16 7.99 27.42 -3.73
C LEU A 16 6.82 26.65 -3.08
N GLU A 17 7.10 25.56 -2.37
CA GLU A 17 6.11 24.69 -1.73
C GLU A 17 5.37 25.39 -0.59
N SER A 18 6.05 26.27 0.15
CA SER A 18 5.44 27.09 1.21
C SER A 18 4.61 28.27 0.68
N GLY A 19 4.67 28.53 -0.64
CA GLY A 19 3.99 29.66 -1.25
C GLY A 19 4.66 31.03 -1.02
N GLN A 20 5.86 31.05 -0.45
CA GLN A 20 6.67 32.26 -0.30
C GLN A 20 7.18 32.78 -1.66
N LEU A 21 7.34 31.88 -2.65
CA LEU A 21 7.54 32.21 -4.06
C LEU A 21 6.43 31.57 -4.88
N LYS A 22 5.84 32.33 -5.78
CA LYS A 22 4.75 31.92 -6.67
C LYS A 22 5.18 32.03 -8.13
N GLY A 23 4.42 31.38 -9.03
CA GLY A 23 4.63 31.55 -10.47
C GLY A 23 4.61 33.01 -10.87
N GLY A 24 5.62 33.45 -11.61
CA GLY A 24 5.86 34.85 -11.99
C GLY A 24 6.70 35.68 -11.01
N ASP A 25 6.94 35.19 -9.79
CA ASP A 25 7.76 35.93 -8.83
C ASP A 25 9.24 35.90 -9.21
N ARG A 26 9.92 36.98 -8.93
CA ARG A 26 11.38 37.09 -9.12
C ARG A 26 12.11 36.43 -7.97
N LEU A 27 13.12 35.62 -8.26
CA LEU A 27 13.98 35.02 -7.23
C LEU A 27 14.72 36.10 -6.44
N PRO A 28 14.91 35.88 -5.11
CA PRO A 28 15.79 36.72 -4.31
C PRO A 28 17.20 36.76 -4.90
N GLY A 29 17.84 37.92 -4.83
CA GLY A 29 19.20 38.06 -5.33
C GLY A 29 20.19 37.12 -4.65
N ALA A 30 21.23 36.72 -5.38
CA ALA A 30 22.19 35.74 -4.93
C ALA A 30 22.86 36.03 -3.56
N ARG A 31 23.08 37.34 -3.26
CA ARG A 31 23.60 37.75 -1.92
C ARG A 31 22.63 37.36 -0.77
N ARG A 32 21.34 37.54 -1.01
CA ARG A 32 20.30 37.18 -0.04
C ARG A 32 20.19 35.68 0.10
N LEU A 33 20.18 34.93 -1.01
CA LEU A 33 20.17 33.47 -1.00
C LEU A 33 21.41 32.89 -0.29
N THR A 34 22.61 33.46 -0.48
CA THR A 34 23.82 33.08 0.26
C THR A 34 23.68 33.28 1.76
N LYS A 35 23.10 34.42 2.18
CA LYS A 35 22.88 34.74 3.60
C LYS A 35 21.88 33.80 4.25
N GLU A 36 20.78 33.50 3.57
CA GLU A 36 19.67 32.71 4.10
C GLU A 36 19.96 31.19 4.07
N SER A 37 20.62 30.69 3.01
CA SER A 37 20.91 29.26 2.85
C SER A 37 22.25 28.82 3.48
N GLY A 38 23.17 29.76 3.69
CA GLY A 38 24.53 29.49 4.12
C GLY A 38 25.40 28.81 3.04
N VAL A 39 24.97 28.85 1.76
CA VAL A 39 25.66 28.21 0.62
C VAL A 39 26.33 29.28 -0.24
N SER A 40 27.53 28.98 -0.77
CA SER A 40 28.29 29.94 -1.58
C SER A 40 27.61 30.26 -2.89
N TYR A 41 27.90 31.46 -3.42
CA TYR A 41 27.35 31.98 -4.70
C TYR A 41 27.44 30.99 -5.85
N THR A 42 28.60 30.34 -6.02
CA THR A 42 28.87 29.40 -7.13
C THR A 42 27.90 28.21 -7.10
N HIS A 43 27.68 27.62 -5.92
CA HIS A 43 26.75 26.50 -5.76
C HIS A 43 25.29 26.93 -6.01
N ILE A 44 24.92 28.14 -5.57
CA ILE A 44 23.59 28.70 -5.81
C ILE A 44 23.36 28.87 -7.32
N GLN A 45 24.34 29.44 -8.03
CA GLN A 45 24.25 29.66 -9.46
C GLN A 45 24.06 28.34 -10.23
N THR A 46 24.88 27.33 -9.93
CA THR A 46 24.75 26.00 -10.56
C THR A 46 23.37 25.36 -10.32
N VAL A 47 22.83 25.49 -9.10
CA VAL A 47 21.50 24.95 -8.81
C VAL A 47 20.40 25.74 -9.53
N ILE A 48 20.50 27.09 -9.58
CA ILE A 48 19.56 27.91 -10.33
C ILE A 48 19.59 27.54 -11.81
N GLU A 49 20.76 27.37 -12.43
CA GLU A 49 20.91 26.94 -13.82
C GLU A 49 20.25 25.58 -14.07
N THR A 50 20.45 24.62 -13.14
CA THR A 50 19.77 23.32 -13.20
C THR A 50 18.25 23.48 -13.15
N LEU A 51 17.73 24.32 -12.25
CA LEU A 51 16.30 24.57 -12.12
C LEU A 51 15.72 25.33 -13.33
N VAL A 52 16.51 26.15 -14.00
CA VAL A 52 16.14 26.79 -15.29
C VAL A 52 16.07 25.73 -16.40
N GLN A 53 17.07 24.86 -16.52
CA GLN A 53 17.05 23.76 -17.48
C GLN A 53 15.85 22.83 -17.29
N ASN A 54 15.42 22.65 -16.04
CA ASN A 54 14.25 21.86 -15.68
C ASN A 54 12.92 22.61 -15.89
N GLY A 55 12.96 23.87 -16.36
CA GLY A 55 11.76 24.67 -16.60
C GLY A 55 11.01 25.13 -15.36
N ILE A 56 11.67 25.15 -14.21
CA ILE A 56 11.12 25.64 -12.94
C ILE A 56 11.29 27.13 -12.82
N PHE A 57 12.45 27.58 -13.23
CA PHE A 57 12.78 28.98 -13.32
C PHE A 57 13.03 29.39 -14.79
N GLU A 58 12.94 30.66 -15.03
CA GLU A 58 13.28 31.30 -16.32
C GLU A 58 14.23 32.47 -16.08
N THR A 59 15.33 32.50 -16.79
CA THR A 59 16.23 33.65 -16.73
C THR A 59 15.92 34.62 -17.86
N VAL A 60 15.47 35.83 -17.50
CA VAL A 60 15.20 36.91 -18.41
C VAL A 60 16.44 37.83 -18.45
N PRO A 61 17.10 38.00 -19.60
CA PRO A 61 18.29 38.83 -19.70
C PRO A 61 18.07 40.26 -19.12
N ARG A 62 19.00 40.71 -18.28
CA ARG A 62 18.97 41.99 -17.58
C ARG A 62 17.85 42.18 -16.55
N SER A 63 16.90 41.26 -16.44
CA SER A 63 15.76 41.34 -15.52
C SER A 63 15.90 40.42 -14.31
N GLY A 64 16.59 39.30 -14.47
CA GLY A 64 16.83 38.31 -13.39
C GLY A 64 16.21 36.96 -13.67
N THR A 65 16.12 36.13 -12.63
CA THR A 65 15.51 34.80 -12.70
C THR A 65 14.13 34.85 -12.05
N PHE A 66 13.15 34.24 -12.69
CA PHE A 66 11.74 34.24 -12.29
C PHE A 66 11.25 32.82 -12.16
N VAL A 67 10.25 32.61 -11.30
CA VAL A 67 9.52 31.34 -11.18
C VAL A 67 8.59 31.19 -12.39
N GLN A 68 8.70 30.05 -13.12
CA GLN A 68 7.82 29.82 -14.26
C GLN A 68 6.36 29.60 -13.82
N GLN A 69 5.41 30.05 -14.62
CA GLN A 69 4.00 29.72 -14.45
C GLN A 69 3.82 28.18 -14.62
N GLY A 70 3.06 27.56 -13.72
CA GLY A 70 2.86 26.10 -13.75
C GLY A 70 4.10 25.27 -13.37
N TRP A 71 5.08 25.88 -12.69
CA TRP A 71 6.29 25.21 -12.21
C TRP A 71 5.99 23.90 -11.43
N GLN A 72 4.82 23.81 -10.77
CA GLN A 72 4.39 22.64 -10.03
C GLN A 72 4.36 21.38 -10.90
N SER A 73 3.98 21.53 -12.18
CA SER A 73 3.98 20.42 -13.13
C SER A 73 5.39 19.92 -13.50
N ARG A 74 6.42 20.72 -13.15
CA ARG A 74 7.84 20.40 -13.42
C ARG A 74 8.56 19.83 -12.21
N ILE A 75 8.03 20.02 -10.99
CA ILE A 75 8.71 19.66 -9.75
C ILE A 75 7.83 18.87 -8.77
N LEU A 76 6.63 18.50 -9.11
CA LEU A 76 5.86 17.74 -8.14
C LEU A 76 6.66 16.51 -7.71
N PRO A 77 6.97 16.36 -6.42
CA PRO A 77 7.82 15.29 -5.95
C PRO A 77 7.15 13.94 -6.14
N ALA A 78 7.92 12.91 -6.42
CA ALA A 78 7.45 11.54 -6.27
C ALA A 78 7.10 11.30 -4.79
N THR A 79 5.87 10.86 -4.52
CA THR A 79 5.41 10.59 -3.16
C THR A 79 5.19 9.11 -2.95
N PHE A 80 5.40 8.67 -1.70
CA PHE A 80 5.18 7.31 -1.28
C PHE A 80 3.94 7.24 -0.40
N ALA A 81 3.06 6.33 -0.69
CA ALA A 81 1.76 6.20 -0.03
C ALA A 81 1.82 5.75 1.43
N CYS A 82 2.97 5.33 1.93
CA CYS A 82 3.10 4.81 3.28
C CYS A 82 4.04 5.69 4.10
N ASN A 83 3.56 6.16 5.26
CA ASN A 83 4.34 7.02 6.16
C ASN A 83 5.58 6.35 6.77
N ILE A 84 5.67 5.03 6.73
CA ILE A 84 6.75 4.27 7.34
C ILE A 84 7.32 3.33 6.29
N LEU A 85 8.19 3.87 5.43
CA LEU A 85 8.97 3.08 4.49
C LEU A 85 10.43 3.12 4.95
N PRO A 86 10.89 2.09 5.66
CA PRO A 86 12.24 2.08 6.22
C PRO A 86 13.34 2.09 5.13
N TRP A 87 12.97 1.85 3.87
CA TRP A 87 13.83 1.89 2.70
C TRP A 87 13.75 3.20 1.88
N ILE A 88 12.96 4.18 2.33
CA ILE A 88 12.76 5.44 1.57
C ILE A 88 14.07 6.20 1.34
N ASP A 89 14.99 6.16 2.32
CA ASP A 89 16.29 6.80 2.19
C ASP A 89 17.12 6.21 1.06
N LYS A 90 17.06 4.87 0.89
CA LYS A 90 17.79 4.21 -0.20
C LYS A 90 17.16 4.50 -1.55
N LEU A 91 15.85 4.54 -1.62
CA LEU A 91 15.17 4.91 -2.86
C LEU A 91 15.44 6.37 -3.25
N ASP A 92 15.44 7.29 -2.27
CA ASP A 92 15.83 8.69 -2.48
C ASP A 92 17.27 8.79 -3.01
N GLU A 93 18.21 8.04 -2.44
CA GLU A 93 19.60 7.95 -2.93
C GLU A 93 19.66 7.50 -4.40
N ILE A 94 18.94 6.42 -4.74
CA ILE A 94 18.89 5.88 -6.11
C ILE A 94 18.29 6.92 -7.07
N ILE A 95 17.14 7.50 -6.73
CA ILE A 95 16.48 8.51 -7.57
C ILE A 95 17.36 9.74 -7.74
N ARG A 96 17.96 10.26 -6.66
CA ARG A 96 18.84 11.44 -6.76
C ARG A 96 20.07 11.21 -7.63
N LYS A 97 20.58 9.99 -7.64
CA LYS A 97 21.74 9.62 -8.47
C LYS A 97 21.40 9.61 -9.95
N ASP A 98 20.32 8.93 -10.33
CA ASP A 98 20.04 8.63 -11.73
C ASP A 98 19.00 9.60 -12.34
N LEU A 99 18.13 10.18 -11.51
CA LEU A 99 17.07 11.15 -11.89
C LEU A 99 17.06 12.35 -10.93
N PRO A 100 18.14 13.18 -10.92
CA PRO A 100 18.29 14.27 -9.95
C PRO A 100 17.22 15.36 -10.05
N GLN A 101 16.45 15.39 -11.15
CA GLN A 101 15.31 16.29 -11.34
C GLN A 101 14.05 15.85 -10.58
N ILE A 102 14.01 14.62 -10.06
CA ILE A 102 12.90 14.13 -9.21
C ILE A 102 13.27 14.36 -7.75
N HIS A 103 12.35 14.98 -7.02
CA HIS A 103 12.44 15.13 -5.57
C HIS A 103 11.57 14.09 -4.88
N VAL A 104 12.16 13.29 -4.01
CA VAL A 104 11.42 12.30 -3.21
C VAL A 104 10.85 12.98 -1.96
N CYS A 105 9.54 13.07 -1.87
CA CYS A 105 8.86 13.61 -0.71
C CYS A 105 8.61 12.50 0.33
N ARG A 106 9.01 12.77 1.57
CA ARG A 106 8.86 11.84 2.72
C ARG A 106 7.56 12.07 3.50
N LYS A 107 6.75 13.01 3.06
CA LYS A 107 5.43 13.30 3.62
C LYS A 107 4.36 12.75 2.68
N PHE A 108 3.19 12.42 3.24
CA PHE A 108 2.03 12.00 2.46
C PHE A 108 1.47 13.20 1.67
N THR A 109 2.08 13.51 0.54
CA THR A 109 1.67 14.59 -0.36
C THR A 109 1.36 14.04 -1.75
N LYS A 110 0.72 14.84 -2.60
CA LYS A 110 0.47 14.50 -4.01
C LYS A 110 1.72 14.84 -4.83
N GLY A 111 2.22 13.88 -5.60
CA GLY A 111 3.34 14.05 -6.53
C GLY A 111 2.92 13.81 -7.98
N ILE A 112 3.83 13.97 -8.93
CA ILE A 112 3.60 13.51 -10.32
C ILE A 112 3.76 12.00 -10.40
N PHE A 113 4.79 11.45 -9.76
CA PHE A 113 5.05 10.04 -9.62
C PHE A 113 4.74 9.64 -8.19
N GLU A 114 4.04 8.55 -8.02
CA GLU A 114 3.58 8.13 -6.71
C GLU A 114 3.71 6.61 -6.54
N PHE A 115 4.06 6.18 -5.33
CA PHE A 115 3.73 4.83 -4.91
C PHE A 115 2.43 4.85 -4.13
N ARG A 116 1.49 4.01 -4.52
CA ARG A 116 0.17 3.91 -3.90
C ARG A 116 -0.16 2.47 -3.55
N VAL A 117 -0.81 2.30 -2.42
CA VAL A 117 -1.39 1.01 -2.05
C VAL A 117 -2.70 0.78 -2.80
N THR A 118 -3.06 -0.48 -2.96
CA THR A 118 -4.17 -0.94 -3.79
C THR A 118 -5.49 -0.17 -3.55
N HIS A 119 -5.95 -0.07 -2.31
CA HIS A 119 -7.23 0.57 -2.00
C HIS A 119 -7.25 2.08 -2.30
N TYR A 120 -6.11 2.76 -2.12
CA TYR A 120 -6.01 4.18 -2.47
C TYR A 120 -6.10 4.37 -3.99
N LEU A 121 -5.41 3.53 -4.76
CA LEU A 121 -5.48 3.60 -6.22
C LEU A 121 -6.91 3.48 -6.71
N PHE A 122 -7.66 2.49 -6.26
CA PHE A 122 -9.03 2.29 -6.72
C PHE A 122 -9.95 3.47 -6.41
N SER A 123 -9.87 4.00 -5.20
CA SER A 123 -10.69 5.14 -4.79
C SER A 123 -10.35 6.45 -5.52
N HIS A 124 -9.14 6.55 -6.11
CA HIS A 124 -8.64 7.75 -6.81
C HIS A 124 -8.16 7.45 -8.25
N HIS A 125 -8.63 6.34 -8.85
CA HIS A 125 -8.15 5.88 -10.17
C HIS A 125 -8.28 6.93 -11.28
N ASP A 126 -9.27 7.79 -11.18
CA ASP A 126 -9.51 8.89 -12.12
C ASP A 126 -8.45 10.01 -12.04
N GLU A 127 -7.58 10.02 -11.04
CA GLU A 127 -6.46 10.98 -10.93
C GLU A 127 -5.21 10.54 -11.71
N TYR A 128 -5.16 9.28 -12.21
CA TYR A 128 -3.96 8.69 -12.80
C TYR A 128 -4.07 8.51 -14.32
N LEU A 129 -2.91 8.51 -14.98
CA LEU A 129 -2.78 8.21 -16.40
C LEU A 129 -2.97 6.71 -16.67
N ASP A 130 -3.34 6.38 -17.93
CA ASP A 130 -3.20 5.02 -18.45
C ASP A 130 -1.72 4.70 -18.66
N LEU A 131 -1.21 3.74 -17.90
CA LEU A 131 0.18 3.28 -17.96
C LEU A 131 0.38 2.08 -18.90
N MET A 132 -0.67 1.56 -19.56
CA MET A 132 -0.51 0.43 -20.48
C MET A 132 0.42 0.74 -21.67
N PRO A 133 0.32 1.93 -22.33
CA PRO A 133 1.26 2.30 -23.36
C PRO A 133 2.71 2.39 -22.87
N LEU A 134 2.91 3.00 -21.68
CA LEU A 134 4.22 3.11 -21.06
C LEU A 134 4.77 1.72 -20.71
N PHE A 135 3.94 0.83 -20.17
CA PHE A 135 4.34 -0.53 -19.81
C PHE A 135 4.85 -1.30 -21.05
N LYS A 136 4.09 -1.31 -22.13
CA LYS A 136 4.48 -1.98 -23.39
C LYS A 136 5.75 -1.40 -24.01
N GLU A 137 5.95 -0.08 -23.93
CA GLU A 137 7.15 0.58 -24.45
C GLU A 137 8.39 0.29 -23.63
N CYS A 138 8.26 0.33 -22.30
CA CYS A 138 9.41 0.23 -21.39
C CYS A 138 9.82 -1.21 -21.06
N PHE A 139 8.90 -2.16 -21.17
CA PHE A 139 9.10 -3.55 -20.72
C PHE A 139 8.75 -4.54 -21.84
N PRO A 140 9.59 -4.61 -22.90
CA PRO A 140 9.33 -5.49 -24.06
C PRO A 140 9.50 -6.97 -23.71
N ASP A 141 10.24 -7.31 -22.65
CA ASP A 141 10.41 -8.66 -22.08
C ASP A 141 9.25 -9.02 -21.14
N GLU A 142 8.01 -8.94 -21.65
CA GLU A 142 6.78 -9.11 -20.88
C GLU A 142 6.75 -10.41 -20.05
N GLU A 143 7.34 -11.50 -20.57
CA GLU A 143 7.45 -12.80 -19.89
C GLU A 143 8.22 -12.74 -18.56
N ASN A 144 9.10 -11.74 -18.40
CA ASN A 144 9.86 -11.53 -17.18
C ASN A 144 9.06 -10.80 -16.07
N TYR A 145 7.77 -10.56 -16.27
CA TYR A 145 6.89 -9.91 -15.32
C TYR A 145 5.68 -10.77 -14.96
N PHE A 146 5.07 -10.53 -13.82
CA PHE A 146 3.84 -11.21 -13.40
C PHE A 146 2.61 -10.55 -14.04
N LEU A 147 2.44 -10.67 -15.36
CA LEU A 147 1.43 -9.95 -16.15
C LEU A 147 0.01 -10.07 -15.61
N LYS A 148 -0.37 -11.24 -15.07
CA LYS A 148 -1.71 -11.43 -14.48
C LYS A 148 -1.99 -10.47 -13.32
N LEU A 149 -0.95 -9.94 -12.68
CA LEU A 149 -1.09 -8.95 -11.60
C LEU A 149 -1.40 -7.54 -12.12
N LEU A 150 -1.34 -7.28 -13.42
CA LEU A 150 -1.81 -6.01 -14.01
C LEU A 150 -3.34 -5.95 -14.08
N ASN A 151 -3.99 -7.10 -14.30
CA ASN A 151 -5.44 -7.17 -14.53
C ASN A 151 -6.27 -6.47 -13.44
N PRO A 152 -5.98 -6.65 -12.13
CA PRO A 152 -6.67 -5.94 -11.08
C PRO A 152 -6.66 -4.43 -11.23
N PHE A 153 -5.60 -3.86 -11.77
CA PHE A 153 -5.36 -2.41 -11.83
C PHE A 153 -5.79 -1.78 -13.17
N ILE A 154 -6.46 -2.56 -14.02
CA ILE A 154 -7.13 -2.06 -15.23
C ILE A 154 -8.55 -1.64 -14.85
N VAL A 155 -8.79 -0.33 -14.79
CA VAL A 155 -10.09 0.27 -14.48
C VAL A 155 -10.56 1.05 -15.70
N ASP A 156 -11.78 0.79 -16.18
CA ASP A 156 -12.35 1.39 -17.38
C ASP A 156 -11.41 1.27 -18.61
N GLY A 157 -10.73 0.12 -18.74
CA GLY A 157 -9.78 -0.18 -19.84
C GLY A 157 -8.42 0.50 -19.70
N LYS A 158 -8.11 1.17 -18.59
CA LYS A 158 -6.86 1.89 -18.35
C LYS A 158 -6.07 1.23 -17.22
N LEU A 159 -4.78 0.99 -17.43
CA LEU A 159 -3.86 0.54 -16.38
C LEU A 159 -3.48 1.74 -15.48
N CYS A 160 -4.12 1.87 -14.34
CA CYS A 160 -3.94 3.01 -13.44
C CYS A 160 -2.69 2.95 -12.55
N GLY A 161 -2.08 1.78 -12.41
CA GLY A 161 -0.85 1.57 -11.65
C GLY A 161 -0.15 0.27 -12.02
N ILE A 162 1.18 0.27 -11.97
CA ILE A 162 2.00 -0.92 -12.22
C ILE A 162 2.47 -1.46 -10.87
N PRO A 163 2.20 -2.74 -10.51
CA PRO A 163 2.72 -3.35 -9.30
C PRO A 163 4.25 -3.26 -9.27
N TRP A 164 4.80 -2.64 -8.25
CA TRP A 164 6.24 -2.56 -8.05
C TRP A 164 6.74 -3.72 -7.19
N ILE A 165 6.04 -3.88 -6.06
CA ILE A 165 6.21 -4.98 -5.12
C ILE A 165 4.82 -5.50 -4.75
N PHE A 166 4.69 -6.79 -4.57
CA PHE A 166 3.43 -7.42 -4.18
C PHE A 166 3.63 -8.53 -3.15
N SER A 167 2.55 -8.99 -2.56
CA SER A 167 2.53 -10.16 -1.68
C SER A 167 1.12 -10.73 -1.55
N PRO A 168 0.95 -12.04 -1.46
CA PRO A 168 -0.21 -12.62 -0.83
C PRO A 168 -0.21 -12.33 0.68
N ARG A 169 -1.34 -12.55 1.34
CA ARG A 169 -1.45 -12.56 2.79
C ARG A 169 -1.52 -13.98 3.30
N ILE A 170 -0.80 -14.23 4.39
CA ILE A 170 -0.80 -15.51 5.11
C ILE A 170 -1.10 -15.26 6.58
N LEU A 171 -1.29 -16.32 7.34
CA LEU A 171 -1.28 -16.24 8.79
C LEU A 171 0.14 -16.54 9.29
N LEU A 172 0.78 -15.54 9.87
CA LEU A 172 2.03 -15.70 10.61
C LEU A 172 1.72 -16.17 12.04
N TYR A 173 2.55 -17.04 12.62
CA TYR A 173 2.40 -17.45 13.99
C TYR A 173 3.74 -17.69 14.70
N ASN A 174 3.74 -17.52 16.02
CA ASN A 174 4.87 -17.74 16.90
C ASN A 174 4.89 -19.19 17.39
N ARG A 175 5.83 -20.00 16.89
CA ARG A 175 5.97 -21.41 17.24
C ARG A 175 6.17 -21.65 18.74
N ARG A 176 6.90 -20.78 19.42
CA ARG A 176 7.15 -20.90 20.86
C ARG A 176 5.84 -20.82 21.65
N LEU A 177 5.01 -19.82 21.39
CA LEU A 177 3.72 -19.67 22.08
C LEU A 177 2.75 -20.84 21.78
N PHE A 178 2.75 -21.34 20.54
CA PHE A 178 1.95 -22.52 20.18
C PHE A 178 2.40 -23.74 20.97
N ARG A 179 3.69 -23.99 21.08
CA ARG A 179 4.28 -25.09 21.84
C ARG A 179 3.97 -24.97 23.35
N GLU A 180 4.13 -23.78 23.92
CA GLU A 180 3.83 -23.51 25.34
C GLU A 180 2.34 -23.65 25.67
N ALA A 181 1.44 -23.35 24.71
CA ALA A 181 0.00 -23.52 24.86
C ALA A 181 -0.50 -24.93 24.54
N GLY A 182 0.38 -25.82 24.05
CA GLY A 182 -0.01 -27.16 23.63
C GLY A 182 -0.88 -27.18 22.37
N CYS A 183 -0.76 -26.14 21.52
CA CYS A 183 -1.48 -26.06 20.25
C CYS A 183 -0.90 -27.05 19.24
N PRO A 184 -1.75 -27.69 18.41
CA PRO A 184 -1.30 -28.42 17.24
C PRO A 184 -0.53 -27.48 16.29
N ILE A 185 0.44 -28.02 15.57
CA ILE A 185 1.12 -27.26 14.50
C ILE A 185 0.11 -27.01 13.37
N PRO A 186 -0.15 -25.73 12.99
CA PRO A 186 -1.07 -25.42 11.91
C PRO A 186 -0.58 -25.99 10.57
N HIS A 187 -1.50 -26.37 9.72
CA HIS A 187 -1.23 -26.85 8.35
C HIS A 187 -2.13 -26.14 7.34
N ASP A 188 -1.77 -26.13 6.08
CA ASP A 188 -2.42 -25.30 5.04
C ASP A 188 -3.91 -25.59 4.80
N ASN A 189 -4.39 -26.75 5.22
CA ASN A 189 -5.79 -27.15 5.09
C ASN A 189 -6.54 -27.13 6.42
N TRP A 190 -6.01 -26.43 7.45
CA TRP A 190 -6.71 -26.36 8.71
C TRP A 190 -8.04 -25.60 8.56
N SER A 191 -9.03 -26.09 9.28
CA SER A 191 -10.38 -25.56 9.26
C SER A 191 -10.50 -24.30 10.13
N TRP A 192 -11.62 -23.61 9.98
CA TRP A 192 -11.96 -22.53 10.90
C TRP A 192 -12.13 -23.02 12.34
N ASP A 193 -12.68 -24.23 12.54
CA ASP A 193 -12.84 -24.84 13.86
C ASP A 193 -11.52 -25.21 14.53
N ASP A 194 -10.54 -25.72 13.75
CA ASP A 194 -9.17 -25.93 14.24
C ASP A 194 -8.53 -24.62 14.69
N PHE A 195 -8.74 -23.55 13.91
CA PHE A 195 -8.26 -22.23 14.27
C PHE A 195 -8.90 -21.70 15.56
N LEU A 196 -10.23 -21.80 15.71
CA LEU A 196 -10.92 -21.39 16.93
C LEU A 196 -10.51 -22.23 18.15
N THR A 197 -10.28 -23.52 17.97
CA THR A 197 -9.73 -24.40 19.01
C THR A 197 -8.34 -23.92 19.44
N THR A 198 -7.50 -23.54 18.48
CA THR A 198 -6.18 -22.94 18.75
C THR A 198 -6.27 -21.63 19.52
N VAL A 199 -7.23 -20.75 19.16
CA VAL A 199 -7.50 -19.51 19.90
C VAL A 199 -7.83 -19.81 21.37
N ASP A 200 -8.68 -20.82 21.64
CA ASP A 200 -9.05 -21.19 23.02
C ASP A 200 -7.87 -21.77 23.83
N LEU A 201 -7.00 -22.51 23.19
CA LEU A 201 -5.78 -23.00 23.85
C LEU A 201 -4.84 -21.85 24.21
N LEU A 202 -4.64 -20.90 23.27
CA LEU A 202 -3.80 -19.72 23.49
C LEU A 202 -4.35 -18.81 24.59
N LYS A 203 -5.67 -18.64 24.70
CA LYS A 203 -6.33 -17.88 25.79
C LYS A 203 -5.98 -18.34 27.19
N ARG A 204 -5.56 -19.59 27.35
CA ARG A 204 -5.14 -20.14 28.65
C ARG A 204 -3.73 -19.70 29.06
N LYS A 205 -2.96 -19.10 28.14
CA LYS A 205 -1.55 -18.77 28.34
C LYS A 205 -1.20 -17.31 28.14
N ILE A 206 -1.89 -16.61 27.24
CA ILE A 206 -1.62 -15.20 26.90
C ILE A 206 -2.92 -14.38 26.93
N ALA A 207 -2.78 -13.06 27.04
CA ALA A 207 -3.92 -12.16 27.07
C ALA A 207 -4.67 -12.18 25.71
N PRO A 208 -6.00 -12.03 25.72
CA PRO A 208 -6.81 -12.06 24.49
C PRO A 208 -6.31 -11.14 23.38
N GLY A 209 -5.90 -9.92 23.70
CA GLY A 209 -5.37 -8.95 22.73
C GLY A 209 -4.01 -9.34 22.12
N GLN A 210 -3.30 -10.33 22.67
CA GLN A 210 -2.03 -10.85 22.15
C GLN A 210 -2.20 -12.12 21.30
N ILE A 211 -3.43 -12.64 21.15
CA ILE A 211 -3.66 -13.89 20.41
C ILE A 211 -3.56 -13.67 18.91
N ILE A 212 -4.26 -12.66 18.40
CA ILE A 212 -4.24 -12.30 16.99
C ILE A 212 -4.50 -10.80 16.83
N ASP A 213 -3.92 -10.22 15.78
CA ASP A 213 -4.17 -8.83 15.38
C ASP A 213 -5.61 -8.68 14.86
N TRP A 214 -6.53 -8.36 15.78
CA TRP A 214 -7.92 -8.11 15.45
C TRP A 214 -8.15 -6.60 15.34
N GLN A 215 -8.51 -6.12 14.13
CA GLN A 215 -8.72 -4.70 13.83
C GLN A 215 -10.00 -4.51 13.01
N GLN A 216 -10.62 -3.35 13.11
CA GLN A 216 -11.82 -2.98 12.34
C GLN A 216 -11.50 -2.62 10.87
N SER A 217 -10.24 -2.55 10.51
CA SER A 217 -9.79 -2.12 9.20
C SER A 217 -10.07 -3.17 8.12
N LEU A 218 -10.36 -2.71 6.91
CA LEU A 218 -10.59 -3.53 5.71
C LEU A 218 -9.54 -4.63 5.52
N HIS A 219 -8.28 -4.34 5.81
CA HIS A 219 -7.18 -5.28 5.60
C HIS A 219 -7.26 -6.57 6.44
N TYR A 220 -8.09 -6.58 7.46
CA TYR A 220 -8.25 -7.73 8.36
C TYR A 220 -9.49 -8.53 8.04
N TRP A 221 -10.68 -7.97 8.14
CA TRP A 221 -11.94 -8.69 7.94
C TRP A 221 -12.14 -9.18 6.49
N ILE A 222 -11.60 -8.48 5.49
CA ILE A 222 -11.73 -8.88 4.08
C ILE A 222 -11.14 -10.27 3.80
N ASN A 223 -10.12 -10.70 4.57
CA ASN A 223 -9.53 -12.03 4.39
C ASN A 223 -10.55 -13.14 4.61
N LEU A 224 -11.44 -13.00 5.60
CA LEU A 224 -12.48 -13.99 5.85
C LEU A 224 -13.64 -13.88 4.86
N VAL A 225 -13.95 -12.69 4.38
CA VAL A 225 -14.92 -12.49 3.30
C VAL A 225 -14.50 -13.27 2.06
N VAL A 226 -13.29 -13.06 1.54
CA VAL A 226 -12.82 -13.74 0.33
C VAL A 226 -12.62 -15.25 0.54
N ARG A 227 -12.20 -15.67 1.74
CA ARG A 227 -12.09 -17.10 2.12
C ARG A 227 -13.46 -17.77 2.18
N SER A 228 -14.52 -17.05 2.53
CA SER A 228 -15.90 -17.53 2.49
C SER A 228 -16.49 -17.55 1.07
N GLY A 229 -15.74 -17.11 0.05
CA GLY A 229 -16.22 -17.00 -1.32
C GLY A 229 -16.95 -15.69 -1.62
N GLY A 230 -17.05 -14.78 -0.63
CA GLY A 230 -17.71 -13.50 -0.76
C GLY A 230 -16.88 -12.45 -1.51
N SER A 231 -17.51 -11.33 -1.77
CA SER A 231 -16.94 -10.11 -2.37
C SER A 231 -17.69 -8.88 -1.88
N LEU A 232 -17.10 -7.70 -2.03
CA LEU A 232 -17.79 -6.44 -1.69
C LEU A 232 -18.61 -5.91 -2.86
N PHE A 233 -18.03 -5.98 -4.08
CA PHE A 233 -18.63 -5.50 -5.30
C PHE A 233 -18.32 -6.41 -6.47
N GLU A 234 -19.32 -6.57 -7.33
CA GLU A 234 -19.19 -7.23 -8.64
C GLU A 234 -19.65 -6.24 -9.73
N PRO A 235 -18.72 -5.43 -10.28
CA PRO A 235 -19.07 -4.31 -11.18
C PRO A 235 -19.85 -4.72 -12.42
N ALA A 236 -19.70 -5.97 -12.90
CA ALA A 236 -20.37 -6.50 -14.07
C ALA A 236 -21.80 -7.02 -13.78
N ALA A 237 -22.18 -7.16 -12.50
CA ALA A 237 -23.52 -7.62 -12.15
C ALA A 237 -24.56 -6.50 -12.28
N GLU A 238 -25.84 -6.88 -12.48
CA GLU A 238 -26.98 -5.96 -12.48
C GLU A 238 -27.06 -5.17 -11.16
N ASP A 239 -26.95 -5.87 -10.04
CA ASP A 239 -26.67 -5.28 -8.72
C ASP A 239 -25.20 -5.49 -8.36
N PRO A 240 -24.38 -4.42 -8.41
CA PRO A 240 -22.96 -4.55 -8.14
C PRO A 240 -22.62 -4.71 -6.65
N VAL A 241 -23.55 -4.44 -5.72
CA VAL A 241 -23.33 -4.52 -4.28
C VAL A 241 -23.47 -5.95 -3.81
N LYS A 242 -22.42 -6.52 -3.20
CA LYS A 242 -22.36 -7.91 -2.72
C LYS A 242 -22.12 -8.02 -1.21
N ILE A 243 -22.16 -6.90 -0.50
CA ILE A 243 -21.92 -6.87 0.96
C ILE A 243 -22.93 -7.72 1.71
N ASP A 244 -24.17 -7.84 1.21
CA ASP A 244 -25.25 -8.64 1.76
C ASP A 244 -25.41 -10.02 1.11
N SER A 245 -24.45 -10.48 0.30
CA SER A 245 -24.47 -11.86 -0.19
C SER A 245 -24.24 -12.84 0.95
N SER A 246 -24.77 -14.08 0.81
CA SER A 246 -24.63 -15.14 1.82
C SER A 246 -23.16 -15.41 2.18
N GLU A 247 -22.27 -15.42 1.19
CA GLU A 247 -20.84 -15.65 1.35
C GLU A 247 -20.17 -14.51 2.09
N THR A 248 -20.50 -13.25 1.76
CA THR A 248 -19.93 -12.07 2.43
C THR A 248 -20.42 -11.98 3.88
N ILE A 249 -21.73 -12.16 4.11
CA ILE A 249 -22.30 -12.23 5.46
C ILE A 249 -21.62 -13.33 6.29
N ARG A 250 -21.39 -14.51 5.69
CA ARG A 250 -20.65 -15.60 6.36
C ARG A 250 -19.28 -15.14 6.80
N GLY A 251 -18.47 -14.55 5.92
CA GLY A 251 -17.14 -14.05 6.24
C GLY A 251 -17.11 -12.99 7.34
N LEU A 252 -18.06 -12.04 7.30
CA LEU A 252 -18.19 -10.99 8.32
C LEU A 252 -18.66 -11.58 9.67
N ARG A 253 -19.55 -12.56 9.64
CA ARG A 253 -20.00 -13.27 10.84
C ARG A 253 -18.86 -14.00 11.52
N LEU A 254 -18.03 -14.74 10.78
CA LEU A 254 -16.84 -15.42 11.33
C LEU A 254 -15.86 -14.41 11.97
N TYR A 255 -15.73 -13.22 11.39
CA TYR A 255 -14.87 -12.20 11.97
C TYR A 255 -15.44 -11.60 13.27
N ALA A 256 -16.77 -11.43 13.35
CA ALA A 256 -17.47 -11.01 14.55
C ALA A 256 -17.41 -12.12 15.65
N GLU A 257 -17.62 -13.39 15.29
CA GLU A 257 -17.48 -14.54 16.20
C GLU A 257 -16.06 -14.63 16.79
N LEU A 258 -15.03 -14.39 15.99
CA LEU A 258 -13.66 -14.32 16.49
C LEU A 258 -13.51 -13.23 17.55
N ARG A 259 -14.09 -12.04 17.30
CA ARG A 259 -14.09 -10.95 18.29
C ARG A 259 -14.79 -11.36 19.59
N GLU A 260 -16.00 -11.92 19.50
CA GLU A 260 -16.77 -12.36 20.66
C GLU A 260 -15.99 -13.40 21.49
N ARG A 261 -15.30 -14.29 20.78
CA ARG A 261 -14.47 -15.31 21.44
C ARG A 261 -13.24 -14.70 22.13
N LEU A 262 -12.60 -13.70 21.49
CA LEU A 262 -11.45 -13.01 22.07
C LEU A 262 -11.85 -12.09 23.21
N PHE A 263 -12.93 -11.32 23.05
CA PHE A 263 -13.35 -10.24 23.92
C PHE A 263 -14.81 -10.37 24.36
N PRO A 264 -15.15 -11.41 25.15
CA PRO A 264 -16.53 -11.67 25.59
C PRO A 264 -17.10 -10.56 26.48
N ASP A 265 -16.23 -9.77 27.11
CA ASP A 265 -16.59 -8.60 27.92
C ASP A 265 -16.82 -7.32 27.08
N GLY A 266 -16.70 -7.40 25.75
CA GLY A 266 -16.83 -6.28 24.85
C GLY A 266 -15.60 -5.35 24.77
N SER A 267 -14.49 -5.74 25.40
CA SER A 267 -13.24 -4.97 25.31
C SER A 267 -12.72 -4.92 23.86
N ALA A 268 -11.84 -3.97 23.59
CA ALA A 268 -11.17 -3.81 22.30
C ALA A 268 -9.86 -4.62 22.27
N GLY A 269 -9.44 -5.00 21.05
CA GLY A 269 -8.09 -5.50 20.82
C GLY A 269 -7.02 -4.43 21.08
N LEU A 270 -5.77 -4.82 21.04
CA LEU A 270 -4.65 -3.89 21.13
C LEU A 270 -4.66 -2.93 19.92
N PRO A 271 -4.28 -1.67 20.09
CA PRO A 271 -3.93 -0.81 18.95
C PRO A 271 -2.91 -1.49 18.05
N GLN A 272 -2.99 -1.26 16.74
CA GLN A 272 -2.17 -1.96 15.75
C GLN A 272 -0.67 -1.85 16.03
N ASP A 273 -0.19 -0.66 16.34
CA ASP A 273 1.22 -0.40 16.65
C ASP A 273 1.68 -1.11 17.95
N VAL A 274 0.81 -1.18 18.94
CA VAL A 274 1.07 -1.94 20.18
C VAL A 274 1.12 -3.43 19.88
N PHE A 275 0.16 -3.96 19.12
CA PHE A 275 0.16 -5.36 18.73
C PHE A 275 1.41 -5.74 17.92
N GLU A 276 1.80 -4.91 16.94
CA GLU A 276 3.00 -5.11 16.12
C GLU A 276 4.28 -5.21 17.00
N ASN A 277 4.39 -4.37 18.03
CA ASN A 277 5.49 -4.43 18.98
C ASN A 277 5.46 -5.69 19.86
N GLU A 278 4.26 -6.10 20.34
CA GLU A 278 4.09 -7.35 21.11
C GLU A 278 4.43 -8.58 20.27
N PHE A 279 4.02 -8.59 18.99
CA PHE A 279 4.31 -9.68 18.07
C PHE A 279 5.81 -9.78 17.77
N ALA A 280 6.45 -8.65 17.44
CA ALA A 280 7.89 -8.60 17.19
C ALA A 280 8.73 -9.02 18.42
N ALA A 281 8.25 -8.71 19.62
CA ALA A 281 8.86 -9.14 20.88
C ALA A 281 8.54 -10.59 21.28
N GLY A 282 7.81 -11.35 20.44
CA GLY A 282 7.45 -12.74 20.69
C GLY A 282 6.38 -12.94 21.75
N ARG A 283 5.65 -11.89 22.15
CA ARG A 283 4.56 -11.96 23.15
C ARG A 283 3.16 -12.06 22.56
N ALA A 284 2.99 -11.89 21.25
CA ALA A 284 1.74 -12.15 20.57
C ALA A 284 1.85 -13.37 19.63
N ALA A 285 0.72 -14.05 19.38
CA ALA A 285 0.73 -15.38 18.81
C ALA A 285 0.55 -15.43 17.29
N MET A 286 -0.38 -14.66 16.71
CA MET A 286 -0.75 -14.78 15.29
C MET A 286 -0.98 -13.40 14.64
N ALA A 287 -0.72 -13.28 13.34
CA ALA A 287 -1.04 -12.07 12.55
C ALA A 287 -1.41 -12.41 11.11
N PHE A 288 -2.47 -11.80 10.57
CA PHE A 288 -2.75 -11.81 9.13
C PHE A 288 -1.83 -10.81 8.43
N ALA A 289 -0.84 -11.28 7.68
CA ALA A 289 0.22 -10.41 7.21
C ALA A 289 0.67 -10.68 5.77
N PRO A 290 0.98 -9.62 5.00
CA PRO A 290 1.75 -9.73 3.77
C PRO A 290 3.26 -9.85 4.08
N ARG A 291 4.07 -10.19 3.09
CA ARG A 291 5.52 -10.32 3.24
C ARG A 291 6.20 -9.02 3.69
N GLN A 292 5.62 -7.87 3.34
CA GLN A 292 6.07 -6.55 3.81
C GLN A 292 6.15 -6.46 5.34
N TYR A 293 5.31 -7.21 6.04
CA TYR A 293 5.32 -7.26 7.50
C TYR A 293 6.60 -7.89 8.07
N LEU A 294 7.16 -8.91 7.39
CA LEU A 294 8.44 -9.52 7.79
C LEU A 294 9.59 -8.51 7.83
N TYR A 295 9.57 -7.55 6.90
CA TYR A 295 10.57 -6.50 6.90
C TYR A 295 10.48 -5.60 8.13
N LYS A 296 9.27 -5.21 8.54
CA LYS A 296 9.04 -4.46 9.78
C LYS A 296 9.53 -5.24 11.00
N LEU A 297 9.21 -6.52 11.07
CA LEU A 297 9.65 -7.39 12.17
C LEU A 297 11.18 -7.43 12.28
N LYS A 298 11.89 -7.58 11.17
CA LYS A 298 13.38 -7.63 11.16
C LYS A 298 14.05 -6.37 11.70
N LEU A 299 13.37 -5.23 11.68
CA LEU A 299 13.87 -3.97 12.21
C LEU A 299 13.67 -3.84 13.73
N HIS A 300 12.84 -4.69 14.33
CA HIS A 300 12.60 -4.67 15.77
C HIS A 300 13.76 -5.33 16.53
N PRO A 301 14.31 -4.69 17.57
CA PRO A 301 15.48 -5.22 18.30
C PRO A 301 15.28 -6.63 18.86
N SER A 302 14.06 -6.97 19.28
CA SER A 302 13.72 -8.27 19.88
C SER A 302 13.34 -9.35 18.86
N ALA A 303 13.31 -9.05 17.57
CA ALA A 303 12.82 -10.01 16.55
C ALA A 303 13.73 -11.23 16.37
N GLN A 304 14.96 -11.19 16.87
CA GLN A 304 15.92 -12.30 16.79
C GLN A 304 15.46 -13.52 17.62
N GLU A 305 14.63 -13.33 18.62
CA GLU A 305 14.09 -14.40 19.48
C GLU A 305 12.73 -14.91 19.00
N LEU A 306 12.16 -14.35 17.94
CA LEU A 306 10.84 -14.71 17.42
C LEU A 306 10.93 -15.97 16.56
N GLU A 307 10.42 -17.08 17.05
CA GLU A 307 10.28 -18.33 16.30
C GLU A 307 9.09 -18.27 15.32
N LEU A 308 9.28 -17.57 14.22
CA LEU A 308 8.22 -17.25 13.26
C LEU A 308 7.99 -18.39 12.27
N ALA A 309 6.72 -18.68 12.00
CA ALA A 309 6.29 -19.56 10.93
C ALA A 309 5.06 -18.99 10.22
N GLY A 310 4.72 -19.54 9.06
CA GLY A 310 3.58 -19.12 8.26
C GLY A 310 2.72 -20.31 7.82
N VAL A 311 1.42 -20.06 7.72
CA VAL A 311 0.43 -21.03 7.24
C VAL A 311 -0.63 -20.30 6.40
N SER A 312 -1.34 -21.02 5.55
CA SER A 312 -2.52 -20.47 4.87
C SER A 312 -3.53 -19.96 5.91
N ILE A 313 -4.19 -18.84 5.61
CA ILE A 313 -5.33 -18.37 6.42
C ILE A 313 -6.37 -19.50 6.47
N PRO A 314 -6.98 -19.82 7.63
CA PRO A 314 -7.95 -20.90 7.73
C PRO A 314 -9.12 -20.71 6.76
N THR A 315 -9.59 -21.82 6.20
CA THR A 315 -10.72 -21.82 5.25
C THR A 315 -11.97 -22.30 5.97
N PRO A 316 -13.06 -21.51 6.01
CA PRO A 316 -14.32 -21.94 6.58
C PRO A 316 -14.95 -23.03 5.72
N GLU A 317 -15.89 -23.79 6.31
CA GLU A 317 -16.67 -24.78 5.57
C GLU A 317 -17.40 -24.15 4.37
N GLY A 318 -17.36 -24.82 3.22
CA GLY A 318 -17.91 -24.28 1.97
C GLY A 318 -17.20 -23.04 1.43
N GLY A 319 -16.05 -22.68 2.00
CA GLY A 319 -15.20 -21.60 1.52
C GLY A 319 -14.19 -22.03 0.45
N ARG A 320 -13.28 -21.13 0.09
CA ARG A 320 -12.24 -21.38 -0.90
C ARG A 320 -10.86 -20.90 -0.43
N ARG A 321 -9.82 -21.53 -0.92
CA ARG A 321 -8.47 -20.97 -0.75
C ARG A 321 -8.41 -19.66 -1.53
N ALA A 322 -8.18 -18.57 -0.83
CA ALA A 322 -8.00 -17.23 -1.40
C ALA A 322 -7.06 -16.44 -0.48
N SER A 323 -6.24 -15.59 -1.07
CA SER A 323 -5.32 -14.73 -0.37
C SER A 323 -5.41 -13.33 -0.91
N MET A 324 -5.66 -12.34 -0.07
CA MET A 324 -5.75 -10.94 -0.50
C MET A 324 -4.41 -10.44 -1.01
N LEU A 325 -4.42 -9.88 -2.23
CA LEU A 325 -3.28 -9.21 -2.81
C LEU A 325 -2.96 -7.93 -2.04
N ALA A 326 -1.74 -7.80 -1.57
CA ALA A 326 -1.14 -6.54 -1.13
C ALA A 326 -0.12 -6.08 -2.18
N ALA A 327 -0.23 -4.87 -2.68
CA ALA A 327 0.69 -4.33 -3.67
C ALA A 327 0.98 -2.85 -3.42
N ASP A 328 2.23 -2.48 -3.66
CA ASP A 328 2.67 -1.11 -3.82
C ASP A 328 2.76 -0.83 -5.33
N LEU A 329 2.07 0.21 -5.78
CA LEU A 329 1.82 0.48 -7.19
C LEU A 329 2.53 1.76 -7.60
N PHE A 330 3.30 1.69 -8.67
CA PHE A 330 3.83 2.88 -9.33
C PHE A 330 2.72 3.52 -10.18
N CYS A 331 2.43 4.78 -9.90
CA CYS A 331 1.39 5.56 -10.54
C CYS A 331 1.95 6.87 -11.08
N ILE A 332 1.40 7.36 -12.19
CA ILE A 332 1.68 8.67 -12.77
C ILE A 332 0.38 9.47 -12.81
N ARG A 333 0.40 10.67 -12.24
CA ARG A 333 -0.79 11.54 -12.21
C ARG A 333 -1.08 12.15 -13.58
N LYS A 334 -2.38 12.44 -13.86
CA LYS A 334 -2.85 13.03 -15.13
C LYS A 334 -2.24 14.38 -15.48
N ASN A 335 -1.77 15.12 -14.48
CA ASN A 335 -1.10 16.40 -14.70
C ASN A 335 0.40 16.26 -15.03
N CYS A 336 0.90 15.06 -15.28
CA CYS A 336 2.24 14.83 -15.78
C CYS A 336 2.37 15.36 -17.21
N THR A 337 3.24 16.34 -17.40
CA THR A 337 3.52 16.96 -18.71
C THR A 337 4.81 16.41 -19.34
N ASP A 338 5.64 15.74 -18.56
CA ASP A 338 6.90 15.14 -19.04
C ASP A 338 6.85 13.61 -18.97
N MET A 339 6.29 13.01 -20.01
CA MET A 339 6.21 11.55 -20.12
C MET A 339 7.58 10.90 -20.41
N ARG A 340 8.57 11.65 -20.88
CA ARG A 340 9.95 11.16 -20.99
C ARG A 340 10.49 10.84 -19.60
N LEU A 341 10.34 11.78 -18.66
CA LEU A 341 10.73 11.56 -17.26
C LEU A 341 9.95 10.42 -16.62
N GLY A 342 8.66 10.27 -16.94
CA GLY A 342 7.84 9.14 -16.51
C GLY A 342 8.41 7.80 -16.97
N ARG A 343 8.85 7.70 -18.23
CA ARG A 343 9.51 6.49 -18.77
C ARG A 343 10.83 6.19 -18.09
N GLU A 344 11.67 7.20 -17.90
CA GLU A 344 12.96 7.07 -17.21
C GLU A 344 12.77 6.60 -15.77
N CYS A 345 11.79 7.18 -15.06
CA CYS A 345 11.43 6.78 -13.70
C CYS A 345 10.94 5.32 -13.65
N ALA A 346 10.05 4.92 -14.55
CA ALA A 346 9.59 3.54 -14.63
C ALA A 346 10.74 2.58 -14.92
N LYS A 347 11.59 2.87 -15.94
CA LYS A 347 12.76 2.04 -16.27
C LYS A 347 13.71 1.88 -15.09
N LEU A 348 13.95 2.95 -14.33
CA LEU A 348 14.80 2.90 -13.13
C LEU A 348 14.18 2.01 -12.05
N LEU A 349 12.93 2.26 -11.68
CA LEU A 349 12.25 1.55 -10.58
C LEU A 349 12.03 0.05 -10.86
N PHE A 350 11.83 -0.32 -12.12
CA PHE A 350 11.64 -1.71 -12.55
C PHE A 350 12.92 -2.34 -13.12
N SER A 351 14.06 -1.65 -13.05
CA SER A 351 15.35 -2.23 -13.42
C SER A 351 15.67 -3.43 -12.53
N GLU A 352 16.42 -4.39 -13.06
CA GLU A 352 16.83 -5.57 -12.31
C GLU A 352 17.60 -5.18 -11.03
N ALA A 353 18.51 -4.21 -11.14
CA ALA A 353 19.30 -3.75 -10.01
C ALA A 353 18.46 -3.21 -8.85
N VAL A 354 17.41 -2.39 -9.15
CA VAL A 354 16.51 -1.84 -8.14
C VAL A 354 15.59 -2.91 -7.59
N GLN A 355 14.99 -3.73 -8.45
CA GLN A 355 14.11 -4.82 -8.03
C GLN A 355 14.85 -5.87 -7.20
N ASP A 356 16.09 -6.23 -7.56
CA ASP A 356 16.95 -7.15 -6.80
C ASP A 356 17.30 -6.57 -5.43
N TYR A 357 17.64 -5.28 -5.36
CA TYR A 357 17.94 -4.62 -4.10
C TYR A 357 16.75 -4.72 -3.13
N PHE A 358 15.56 -4.30 -3.57
CA PHE A 358 14.39 -4.32 -2.70
C PHE A 358 13.88 -5.73 -2.43
N GLY A 359 14.03 -6.66 -3.37
CA GLY A 359 13.75 -8.07 -3.14
C GLY A 359 14.58 -8.66 -2.01
N LYS A 360 15.88 -8.36 -1.95
CA LYS A 360 16.81 -8.80 -0.89
C LYS A 360 16.45 -8.23 0.49
N THR A 361 15.82 -7.07 0.57
CA THR A 361 15.36 -6.52 1.87
C THR A 361 14.26 -7.36 2.52
N GLY A 362 13.54 -8.16 1.73
CA GLY A 362 12.38 -8.91 2.18
C GLY A 362 11.10 -8.10 2.26
N TYR A 363 11.09 -6.86 1.74
CA TYR A 363 9.89 -6.02 1.67
C TYR A 363 9.02 -6.41 0.46
N GLY A 364 8.25 -7.49 0.61
CA GLY A 364 7.40 -7.99 -0.46
C GLY A 364 8.14 -8.78 -1.55
N ILE A 365 7.46 -9.06 -2.64
CA ILE A 365 7.93 -9.82 -3.78
C ILE A 365 8.06 -8.86 -4.97
N PRO A 366 9.24 -8.77 -5.61
CA PRO A 366 9.41 -7.94 -6.81
C PRO A 366 8.46 -8.33 -7.94
N PHE A 367 7.96 -7.36 -8.68
CA PHE A 367 7.11 -7.59 -9.85
C PHE A 367 7.88 -8.26 -11.01
N ARG A 368 9.18 -8.03 -11.11
CA ARG A 368 10.08 -8.69 -12.05
C ARG A 368 10.36 -10.13 -11.58
N ARG A 369 10.07 -11.15 -12.44
CA ARG A 369 10.19 -12.57 -12.10
C ARG A 369 11.62 -12.99 -11.72
N SER A 370 12.62 -12.55 -12.51
CA SER A 370 14.03 -12.86 -12.20
C SER A 370 14.46 -12.34 -10.84
N SER A 371 14.01 -11.15 -10.47
CA SER A 371 14.28 -10.56 -9.15
C SER A 371 13.48 -11.23 -8.04
N ALA A 372 12.23 -11.65 -8.31
CA ALA A 372 11.42 -12.42 -7.38
C ALA A 372 12.06 -13.78 -7.05
N GLN A 373 12.59 -14.49 -8.07
CA GLN A 373 13.32 -15.75 -7.89
C GLN A 373 14.57 -15.59 -7.03
N LYS A 374 15.27 -14.46 -7.12
CA LYS A 374 16.42 -14.15 -6.26
C LYS A 374 16.01 -13.74 -4.84
N ALA A 375 14.82 -13.15 -4.69
CA ALA A 375 14.30 -12.65 -3.43
C ALA A 375 13.71 -13.74 -2.53
N LEU A 376 13.10 -14.76 -3.15
CA LEU A 376 12.45 -15.86 -2.46
C LEU A 376 13.40 -17.06 -2.35
N LYS A 377 13.70 -17.46 -1.14
CA LYS A 377 14.59 -18.57 -0.84
C LYS A 377 13.79 -19.86 -0.70
N LEU A 378 14.11 -20.87 -1.49
CA LEU A 378 13.40 -22.16 -1.48
C LEU A 378 13.75 -23.03 -0.25
N ASP A 379 14.77 -22.67 0.50
CA ASP A 379 15.17 -23.26 1.78
C ASP A 379 14.60 -22.52 3.01
N ASP A 380 13.88 -21.41 2.79
CA ASP A 380 13.17 -20.66 3.83
C ASP A 380 11.67 -21.00 3.77
N GLU A 381 11.15 -21.61 4.84
CA GLU A 381 9.73 -22.03 4.92
C GLU A 381 8.74 -20.88 4.71
N LEU A 382 9.05 -19.68 5.20
CA LEU A 382 8.19 -18.51 5.03
C LEU A 382 8.17 -18.04 3.58
N ASP A 383 9.32 -17.99 2.92
CA ASP A 383 9.40 -17.61 1.51
C ASP A 383 8.69 -18.64 0.62
N VAL A 384 8.84 -19.94 0.91
CA VAL A 384 8.08 -21.02 0.24
C VAL A 384 6.59 -20.86 0.47
N LYS A 385 6.17 -20.49 1.71
CA LYS A 385 4.76 -20.26 2.00
C LYS A 385 4.18 -19.10 1.19
N PHE A 386 4.85 -17.95 1.12
CA PHE A 386 4.42 -16.85 0.27
C PHE A 386 4.36 -17.25 -1.22
N LEU A 387 5.36 -17.99 -1.71
CA LEU A 387 5.40 -18.47 -3.10
C LEU A 387 4.18 -19.34 -3.43
N THR A 388 3.82 -20.28 -2.55
CA THR A 388 2.70 -21.22 -2.75
C THR A 388 1.33 -20.55 -2.68
N GLU A 389 1.23 -19.36 -2.06
CA GLU A 389 -0.01 -18.58 -2.00
C GLU A 389 -0.20 -17.62 -3.21
N ILE A 390 0.83 -17.38 -4.04
CA ILE A 390 0.71 -16.50 -5.22
C ILE A 390 -0.44 -16.93 -6.16
N PRO A 391 -0.61 -18.23 -6.52
CA PRO A 391 -1.72 -18.65 -7.37
C PRO A 391 -3.12 -18.46 -6.76
N GLN A 392 -3.19 -18.29 -5.44
CA GLN A 392 -4.43 -18.10 -4.70
C GLN A 392 -4.80 -16.62 -4.50
N MET A 393 -3.96 -15.70 -5.01
CA MET A 393 -4.19 -14.27 -4.82
C MET A 393 -5.47 -13.83 -5.52
N VAL A 394 -6.27 -13.10 -4.76
CA VAL A 394 -7.45 -12.39 -5.22
C VAL A 394 -7.36 -10.93 -4.78
N TYR A 395 -8.11 -10.07 -5.43
CA TYR A 395 -8.32 -8.72 -4.96
C TYR A 395 -9.83 -8.42 -4.96
N ASP A 396 -10.25 -7.66 -3.98
CA ASP A 396 -11.65 -7.26 -3.86
C ASP A 396 -11.74 -5.82 -3.33
N TYR A 397 -11.07 -4.91 -4.04
CA TYR A 397 -11.08 -3.48 -3.76
C TYR A 397 -11.80 -2.70 -4.87
N ASN A 398 -12.88 -3.25 -5.40
CA ASN A 398 -13.69 -2.63 -6.47
C ASN A 398 -14.50 -1.41 -5.94
N ILE A 399 -13.84 -0.53 -5.20
CA ILE A 399 -14.42 0.65 -4.54
C ILE A 399 -13.87 1.91 -5.20
N PHE A 400 -14.59 2.42 -6.19
CA PHE A 400 -14.11 3.41 -7.16
C PHE A 400 -14.39 4.89 -6.76
N SER A 401 -14.50 5.21 -5.49
CA SER A 401 -14.48 6.60 -5.02
C SER A 401 -14.13 6.71 -3.54
N PRO A 402 -13.53 7.84 -3.10
CA PRO A 402 -13.19 8.04 -1.69
C PRO A 402 -14.40 7.97 -0.75
N GLU A 403 -15.54 8.53 -1.18
CA GLU A 403 -16.75 8.54 -0.38
C GLU A 403 -17.35 7.14 -0.23
N LEU A 404 -17.31 6.34 -1.33
CA LEU A 404 -17.75 4.95 -1.28
C LEU A 404 -16.81 4.12 -0.42
N TYR A 405 -15.49 4.37 -0.50
CA TYR A 405 -14.50 3.72 0.33
C TYR A 405 -14.76 3.98 1.83
N ALA A 406 -14.97 5.23 2.21
CA ALA A 406 -15.30 5.58 3.59
C ALA A 406 -16.61 4.90 4.04
N LEU A 407 -17.68 4.99 3.25
CA LEU A 407 -18.98 4.39 3.59
C LEU A 407 -18.86 2.86 3.81
N VAL A 408 -18.09 2.16 2.96
CA VAL A 408 -17.91 0.71 3.08
C VAL A 408 -17.01 0.37 4.27
N THR A 409 -15.86 1.03 4.41
CA THR A 409 -14.90 0.69 5.46
C THR A 409 -15.42 1.01 6.84
N ASP A 410 -16.05 2.16 7.02
CA ASP A 410 -16.62 2.58 8.29
C ASP A 410 -17.86 1.73 8.62
N GLY A 411 -18.74 1.49 7.61
CA GLY A 411 -19.92 0.67 7.76
C GLY A 411 -19.59 -0.77 8.14
N VAL A 412 -18.71 -1.45 7.37
CA VAL A 412 -18.33 -2.83 7.70
C VAL A 412 -17.49 -2.90 8.98
N GLY A 413 -16.63 -1.91 9.23
CA GLY A 413 -15.90 -1.81 10.49
C GLY A 413 -16.84 -1.75 11.70
N ALA A 414 -17.95 -0.99 11.59
CA ALA A 414 -18.98 -0.94 12.62
C ALA A 414 -19.73 -2.28 12.75
N LEU A 415 -20.04 -2.95 11.62
CA LEU A 415 -20.66 -4.30 11.65
C LEU A 415 -19.79 -5.28 12.45
N CYS A 416 -18.47 -5.28 12.27
CA CYS A 416 -17.58 -6.19 12.99
C CYS A 416 -17.60 -6.03 14.53
N LEU A 417 -18.17 -4.93 15.04
CA LEU A 417 -18.36 -4.71 16.48
C LEU A 417 -19.70 -5.25 17.02
N LEU A 418 -20.60 -5.62 16.14
CA LEU A 418 -21.91 -6.15 16.53
C LEU A 418 -21.81 -7.62 16.90
N PRO A 419 -22.80 -8.15 17.68
CA PRO A 419 -22.98 -9.56 17.84
C PRO A 419 -23.12 -10.29 16.51
N SER A 420 -22.51 -11.47 16.39
CA SER A 420 -22.44 -12.22 15.14
C SER A 420 -23.82 -12.59 14.56
N GLU A 421 -24.84 -12.76 15.40
CA GLU A 421 -26.23 -12.99 14.98
C GLU A 421 -26.87 -11.79 14.29
N LYS A 422 -26.40 -10.55 14.54
CA LYS A 422 -26.92 -9.33 13.92
C LYS A 422 -26.27 -8.99 12.59
N ILE A 423 -25.18 -9.63 12.24
CA ILE A 423 -24.40 -9.29 11.03
C ILE A 423 -25.25 -9.36 9.76
N ALA A 424 -26.11 -10.35 9.62
CA ALA A 424 -26.93 -10.51 8.42
C ALA A 424 -27.90 -9.32 8.22
N GLU A 425 -28.65 -8.96 9.27
CA GLU A 425 -29.62 -7.85 9.21
C GLU A 425 -28.93 -6.51 8.89
N GLU A 426 -27.82 -6.24 9.59
CA GLU A 426 -27.13 -4.96 9.43
C GLU A 426 -26.32 -4.89 8.13
N ALA A 427 -25.83 -6.02 7.59
CA ALA A 427 -25.21 -6.08 6.28
C ALA A 427 -26.22 -5.73 5.17
N HIS A 428 -27.48 -6.21 5.25
CA HIS A 428 -28.55 -5.80 4.33
C HIS A 428 -28.83 -4.30 4.41
N ARG A 429 -28.93 -3.74 5.63
CA ARG A 429 -29.14 -2.28 5.80
C ARG A 429 -27.99 -1.45 5.21
N LEU A 430 -26.76 -1.88 5.44
CA LEU A 430 -25.57 -1.21 4.86
C LEU A 430 -25.57 -1.31 3.33
N ALA A 431 -25.87 -2.49 2.77
CA ALA A 431 -25.95 -2.70 1.34
C ALA A 431 -27.00 -1.80 0.69
N ASP A 432 -28.18 -1.65 1.31
CA ASP A 432 -29.23 -0.76 0.83
C ASP A 432 -28.80 0.71 0.86
N ALA A 433 -28.14 1.15 1.92
CA ALA A 433 -27.58 2.50 2.00
C ALA A 433 -26.56 2.75 0.87
N ILE A 434 -25.71 1.76 0.56
CA ILE A 434 -24.74 1.84 -0.54
C ILE A 434 -25.44 1.87 -1.90
N ARG A 435 -26.48 1.05 -2.12
CA ARG A 435 -27.32 1.08 -3.34
C ARG A 435 -27.94 2.46 -3.56
N ILE A 436 -28.48 3.07 -2.51
CA ILE A 436 -29.04 4.44 -2.55
C ILE A 436 -27.95 5.44 -2.91
N PHE A 437 -26.80 5.38 -2.25
CA PHE A 437 -25.65 6.25 -2.55
C PHE A 437 -25.22 6.16 -4.03
N LEU A 438 -25.10 4.94 -4.56
CA LEU A 438 -24.71 4.71 -5.95
C LEU A 438 -25.74 5.25 -6.94
N ARG A 439 -27.06 5.12 -6.66
CA ARG A 439 -28.15 5.70 -7.49
C ARG A 439 -28.07 7.23 -7.53
N ILE A 440 -27.92 7.88 -6.36
CA ILE A 440 -27.79 9.33 -6.27
C ILE A 440 -26.55 9.81 -7.07
N LYS A 441 -25.43 9.12 -6.94
CA LYS A 441 -24.18 9.48 -7.65
C LYS A 441 -24.34 9.35 -9.17
N ARG A 442 -25.03 8.30 -9.66
CA ARG A 442 -25.36 8.13 -11.08
C ARG A 442 -26.28 9.24 -11.60
N SER A 443 -27.33 9.59 -10.87
CA SER A 443 -28.26 10.67 -11.26
C SER A 443 -27.57 12.03 -11.37
N ARG A 444 -26.65 12.35 -10.46
CA ARG A 444 -25.87 13.59 -10.52
C ARG A 444 -24.91 13.64 -11.71
N LYS A 445 -24.26 12.53 -12.05
CA LYS A 445 -23.39 12.45 -13.26
C LYS A 445 -24.19 12.70 -14.55
N LEU A 446 -25.43 12.21 -14.65
CA LEU A 446 -26.28 12.42 -15.81
C LEU A 446 -26.81 13.86 -15.93
N GLN A 447 -26.87 14.61 -14.84
CA GLN A 447 -27.26 16.03 -14.85
C GLN A 447 -26.12 16.98 -15.18
N THR A 448 -24.88 16.53 -15.07
CA THR A 448 -23.66 17.34 -15.33
C THR A 448 -22.96 16.99 -16.65
N ALA A 449 -23.42 15.96 -17.36
CA ALA A 449 -22.96 15.55 -18.70
C ALA A 449 -23.92 16.09 -19.77
#